data_db3e5cdaffbae5bc6f367803419b58ee
#
_entry.id   db3e5cdaffbae5bc6f367803419b58ee
#
_cell.length_a   1.000
_cell.length_b   1.000
_cell.length_c   1.000
_cell.angle_alpha   90.00
_cell.angle_beta   90.00
_cell.angle_gamma   90.00
#
_symmetry.space_group_name_H-M   'P 1'
#
loop_
_entity.id
_entity.type
_entity.pdbx_description
1 polymer ?
#
loop_
_entity_poly.entity_id
_entity_poly.type
_entity_poly.pdbx_seq_one_letter_code
_entity_poly.pdbx_strand_id
1 'polypeptide(L)'
;MSSTEALNHVVSVAEANADYVDAEGTFPTAAVDALRRSGLLGLVLPEEIGGLGAGPRDLVDVVGTLAAACGSTAMIYLMHTAAAVCVAAAPPPGAPELLSVMASGEALGTLAFSERGSRSHFWAPVSAGVLSDDGNAVKLRADKSWVTSADYADVYVVSAGSTSGVAGEVDLFALPKSVDGLSVVAPFTGMGLRGNASSPMTIDATLPVTARLGAEAAGFGLLMETVLPWFNLGNAAVSL
;
A
#
# COMPACT_ATOMS: atom_id res chain seq x y z
N MET A 1 -23.28 -10.15 6.75
CA MET A 1 -22.85 -10.74 5.47
C MET A 1 -21.64 -11.61 5.76
N SER A 2 -21.59 -12.85 5.30
CA SER A 2 -20.38 -13.67 5.44
C SER A 2 -19.26 -13.13 4.54
N SER A 3 -17.99 -13.47 4.84
CA SER A 3 -16.85 -13.04 4.00
C SER A 3 -16.99 -13.53 2.56
N THR A 4 -17.57 -14.71 2.35
CA THR A 4 -17.84 -15.24 1.00
C THR A 4 -18.91 -14.43 0.26
N GLU A 5 -19.99 -14.04 0.91
CA GLU A 5 -21.02 -13.18 0.29
C GLU A 5 -20.46 -11.79 -0.03
N ALA A 6 -19.63 -11.25 0.86
CA ALA A 6 -18.93 -9.99 0.67
C ALA A 6 -18.00 -10.05 -0.56
N LEU A 7 -17.19 -11.12 -0.66
CA LEU A 7 -16.30 -11.32 -1.80
C LEU A 7 -17.09 -11.45 -3.11
N ASN A 8 -18.12 -12.27 -3.15
CA ASN A 8 -18.94 -12.45 -4.34
C ASN A 8 -19.59 -11.13 -4.81
N HIS A 9 -20.02 -10.28 -3.88
CA HIS A 9 -20.53 -8.96 -4.23
C HIS A 9 -19.45 -8.07 -4.85
N VAL A 10 -18.25 -7.99 -4.24
CA VAL A 10 -17.14 -7.20 -4.78
C VAL A 10 -16.73 -7.69 -6.16
N VAL A 11 -16.60 -9.00 -6.33
CA VAL A 11 -16.26 -9.64 -7.61
C VAL A 11 -17.26 -9.27 -8.70
N SER A 12 -18.58 -9.38 -8.41
CA SER A 12 -19.63 -9.00 -9.37
C SER A 12 -19.54 -7.53 -9.80
N VAL A 13 -19.21 -6.62 -8.85
CA VAL A 13 -19.02 -5.20 -9.17
C VAL A 13 -17.75 -4.98 -10.00
N ALA A 14 -16.66 -5.68 -9.65
CA ALA A 14 -15.39 -5.57 -10.37
C ALA A 14 -15.52 -6.07 -11.81
N GLU A 15 -16.14 -7.25 -12.01
CA GLU A 15 -16.38 -7.86 -13.32
C GLU A 15 -17.25 -6.98 -14.22
N ALA A 16 -18.34 -6.43 -13.68
CA ALA A 16 -19.24 -5.55 -14.43
C ALA A 16 -18.58 -4.28 -14.96
N ASN A 17 -17.44 -3.87 -14.40
CA ASN A 17 -16.71 -2.65 -14.79
C ASN A 17 -15.34 -2.93 -15.42
N ALA A 18 -14.89 -4.19 -15.49
CA ALA A 18 -13.53 -4.55 -15.86
C ALA A 18 -13.13 -4.05 -17.25
N ASP A 19 -13.97 -4.28 -18.26
CA ASP A 19 -13.73 -3.86 -19.64
C ASP A 19 -13.57 -2.33 -19.75
N TYR A 20 -14.44 -1.58 -19.08
CA TYR A 20 -14.37 -0.13 -19.06
C TYR A 20 -13.11 0.39 -18.35
N VAL A 21 -12.78 -0.19 -17.19
CA VAL A 21 -11.59 0.13 -16.41
C VAL A 21 -10.32 -0.10 -17.24
N ASP A 22 -10.25 -1.21 -17.98
CA ASP A 22 -9.08 -1.51 -18.83
C ASP A 22 -9.04 -0.61 -20.07
N ALA A 23 -10.14 -0.46 -20.78
CA ALA A 23 -10.20 0.35 -21.99
C ALA A 23 -9.82 1.82 -21.75
N GLU A 24 -10.40 2.42 -20.71
CA GLU A 24 -10.22 3.84 -20.39
C GLU A 24 -9.02 4.11 -19.45
N GLY A 25 -8.46 3.07 -18.82
CA GLY A 25 -7.41 3.22 -17.81
C GLY A 25 -7.89 3.99 -16.58
N THR A 26 -9.17 3.91 -16.24
CA THR A 26 -9.76 4.64 -15.12
C THR A 26 -9.67 3.85 -13.83
N PHE A 27 -9.56 4.55 -12.70
CA PHE A 27 -9.54 3.90 -11.39
C PHE A 27 -10.89 3.18 -11.13
N PRO A 28 -10.90 1.92 -10.65
CA PRO A 28 -12.10 1.11 -10.47
C PRO A 28 -12.88 1.52 -9.21
N THR A 29 -13.34 2.77 -9.16
CA THR A 29 -13.97 3.37 -7.98
C THR A 29 -15.11 2.54 -7.43
N ALA A 30 -15.99 2.01 -8.29
CA ALA A 30 -17.14 1.21 -7.84
C ALA A 30 -16.71 -0.08 -7.11
N ALA A 31 -15.68 -0.78 -7.63
CA ALA A 31 -15.14 -1.99 -7.01
C ALA A 31 -14.39 -1.69 -5.71
N VAL A 32 -13.61 -0.59 -5.68
CA VAL A 32 -12.91 -0.13 -4.46
C VAL A 32 -13.91 0.29 -3.39
N ASP A 33 -15.00 0.97 -3.75
CA ASP A 33 -16.07 1.30 -2.81
C ASP A 33 -16.79 0.05 -2.28
N ALA A 34 -16.96 -0.96 -3.11
CA ALA A 34 -17.48 -2.26 -2.66
C ALA A 34 -16.50 -2.94 -1.69
N LEU A 35 -15.18 -2.92 -1.98
CA LEU A 35 -14.14 -3.41 -1.06
C LEU A 35 -14.17 -2.67 0.28
N ARG A 36 -14.25 -1.35 0.28
CA ARG A 36 -14.33 -0.54 1.51
C ARG A 36 -15.50 -0.97 2.40
N ARG A 37 -16.66 -1.25 1.80
CA ARG A 37 -17.88 -1.66 2.54
C ARG A 37 -17.92 -3.15 2.91
N SER A 38 -17.05 -3.97 2.36
CA SER A 38 -17.08 -5.42 2.51
C SER A 38 -16.47 -5.94 3.80
N GLY A 39 -15.60 -5.15 4.45
CA GLY A 39 -14.72 -5.59 5.53
C GLY A 39 -13.49 -6.36 5.07
N LEU A 40 -13.36 -6.67 3.75
CA LEU A 40 -12.23 -7.45 3.22
C LEU A 40 -10.90 -6.69 3.27
N LEU A 41 -10.91 -5.36 3.38
CA LEU A 41 -9.69 -4.58 3.57
C LEU A 41 -9.00 -4.91 4.92
N GLY A 42 -9.76 -5.35 5.90
CA GLY A 42 -9.24 -5.85 7.17
C GLY A 42 -8.96 -7.35 7.23
N LEU A 43 -9.01 -8.08 6.09
CA LEU A 43 -9.00 -9.55 6.05
C LEU A 43 -7.92 -10.17 6.96
N VAL A 44 -6.68 -9.76 6.84
CA VAL A 44 -5.53 -10.35 7.53
C VAL A 44 -5.12 -9.59 8.78
N LEU A 45 -5.80 -8.51 9.10
CA LEU A 45 -5.53 -7.73 10.31
C LEU A 45 -6.18 -8.40 11.54
N PRO A 46 -5.62 -8.21 12.74
CA PRO A 46 -6.17 -8.77 13.98
C PRO A 46 -7.62 -8.31 14.25
N GLU A 47 -8.41 -9.18 14.87
CA GLU A 47 -9.81 -8.88 15.23
C GLU A 47 -9.91 -7.72 16.26
N GLU A 48 -8.92 -7.55 17.12
CA GLU A 48 -8.86 -6.52 18.16
C GLU A 48 -8.85 -5.09 17.59
N ILE A 49 -8.44 -4.94 16.32
CA ILE A 49 -8.44 -3.65 15.62
C ILE A 49 -9.51 -3.58 14.51
N GLY A 50 -10.46 -4.51 14.53
CA GLY A 50 -11.56 -4.56 13.56
C GLY A 50 -11.26 -5.34 12.28
N GLY A 51 -10.16 -6.10 12.25
CA GLY A 51 -9.84 -7.02 11.15
C GLY A 51 -10.61 -8.35 11.25
N LEU A 52 -10.36 -9.28 10.33
CA LEU A 52 -10.99 -10.60 10.30
C LEU A 52 -10.06 -11.73 10.80
N GLY A 53 -8.82 -11.44 11.14
CA GLY A 53 -7.84 -12.41 11.64
C GLY A 53 -7.53 -13.56 10.69
N ALA A 54 -7.81 -13.41 9.39
CA ALA A 54 -7.65 -14.45 8.40
C ALA A 54 -6.18 -14.70 8.03
N GLY A 55 -5.92 -15.87 7.46
CA GLY A 55 -4.55 -16.29 7.16
C GLY A 55 -4.12 -16.07 5.70
N PRO A 56 -2.87 -16.48 5.38
CA PRO A 56 -2.32 -16.33 4.03
C PRO A 56 -3.11 -17.04 2.94
N ARG A 57 -3.77 -18.16 3.26
CA ARG A 57 -4.60 -18.92 2.32
C ARG A 57 -5.83 -18.11 1.91
N ASP A 58 -6.47 -17.47 2.88
CA ASP A 58 -7.65 -16.63 2.62
C ASP A 58 -7.28 -15.42 1.74
N LEU A 59 -6.08 -14.84 1.94
CA LEU A 59 -5.57 -13.79 1.06
C LEU A 59 -5.44 -14.28 -0.39
N VAL A 60 -4.84 -15.47 -0.59
CA VAL A 60 -4.67 -16.07 -1.93
C VAL A 60 -6.01 -16.27 -2.61
N ASP A 61 -7.00 -16.81 -1.87
CA ASP A 61 -8.33 -17.05 -2.39
C ASP A 61 -9.05 -15.73 -2.79
N VAL A 62 -8.95 -14.70 -1.95
CA VAL A 62 -9.56 -13.38 -2.25
C VAL A 62 -8.85 -12.70 -3.42
N VAL A 63 -7.52 -12.65 -3.42
CA VAL A 63 -6.75 -12.00 -4.50
C VAL A 63 -6.95 -12.71 -5.83
N GLY A 64 -6.88 -14.05 -5.86
CA GLY A 64 -7.08 -14.83 -7.08
C GLY A 64 -8.48 -14.65 -7.66
N THR A 65 -9.51 -14.68 -6.81
CA THR A 65 -10.90 -14.47 -7.23
C THR A 65 -11.13 -13.05 -7.78
N LEU A 66 -10.55 -12.04 -7.15
CA LEU A 66 -10.60 -10.66 -7.64
C LEU A 66 -9.83 -10.49 -8.95
N ALA A 67 -8.66 -11.13 -9.08
CA ALA A 67 -7.82 -11.04 -10.27
C ALA A 67 -8.50 -11.63 -11.51
N ALA A 68 -9.22 -12.73 -11.35
CA ALA A 68 -10.02 -13.33 -12.41
C ALA A 68 -11.13 -12.38 -12.93
N ALA A 69 -11.66 -11.51 -12.06
CA ALA A 69 -12.69 -10.54 -12.44
C ALA A 69 -12.08 -9.21 -12.95
N CYS A 70 -11.10 -8.65 -12.23
CA CYS A 70 -10.44 -7.39 -12.57
C CYS A 70 -9.06 -7.31 -11.92
N GLY A 71 -8.00 -7.49 -12.71
CA GLY A 71 -6.62 -7.43 -12.24
C GLY A 71 -6.23 -6.10 -11.58
N SER A 72 -6.78 -4.96 -12.08
CA SER A 72 -6.55 -3.65 -11.46
C SER A 72 -7.08 -3.59 -10.03
N THR A 73 -8.31 -4.09 -9.81
CA THR A 73 -8.91 -4.15 -8.47
C THR A 73 -8.13 -5.08 -7.54
N ALA A 74 -7.70 -6.24 -8.04
CA ALA A 74 -6.90 -7.20 -7.26
C ALA A 74 -5.55 -6.60 -6.83
N MET A 75 -4.87 -5.87 -7.73
CA MET A 75 -3.61 -5.21 -7.40
C MET A 75 -3.80 -4.11 -6.35
N ILE A 76 -4.86 -3.30 -6.45
CA ILE A 76 -5.20 -2.29 -5.44
C ILE A 76 -5.42 -2.94 -4.07
N TYR A 77 -6.19 -4.03 -4.02
CA TYR A 77 -6.43 -4.80 -2.81
C TYR A 77 -5.15 -5.38 -2.21
N LEU A 78 -4.29 -5.97 -3.04
CA LEU A 78 -2.99 -6.51 -2.61
C LEU A 78 -2.08 -5.43 -2.02
N MET A 79 -2.01 -4.26 -2.65
CA MET A 79 -1.16 -3.16 -2.16
C MET A 79 -1.68 -2.57 -0.85
N HIS A 80 -3.01 -2.50 -0.69
CA HIS A 80 -3.61 -2.16 0.60
C HIS A 80 -3.22 -3.16 1.69
N THR A 81 -3.41 -4.46 1.42
CA THR A 81 -3.07 -5.51 2.38
C THR A 81 -1.60 -5.46 2.78
N ALA A 82 -0.69 -5.32 1.80
CA ALA A 82 0.74 -5.23 2.06
C ALA A 82 1.13 -3.99 2.90
N ALA A 83 0.47 -2.85 2.66
CA ALA A 83 0.65 -1.65 3.49
C ALA A 83 0.13 -1.86 4.92
N ALA A 84 -1.06 -2.46 5.06
CA ALA A 84 -1.68 -2.70 6.35
C ALA A 84 -0.87 -3.66 7.23
N VAL A 85 -0.38 -4.78 6.68
CA VAL A 85 0.47 -5.72 7.42
C VAL A 85 1.82 -5.10 7.80
N CYS A 86 2.37 -4.20 6.96
CA CYS A 86 3.59 -3.48 7.27
C CYS A 86 3.39 -2.55 8.49
N VAL A 87 2.29 -1.78 8.52
CA VAL A 87 1.94 -0.91 9.66
C VAL A 87 1.66 -1.75 10.91
N ALA A 88 0.98 -2.88 10.77
CA ALA A 88 0.67 -3.76 11.91
C ALA A 88 1.91 -4.41 12.54
N ALA A 89 2.92 -4.74 11.72
CA ALA A 89 4.16 -5.36 12.19
C ALA A 89 5.08 -4.38 12.95
N ALA A 90 5.01 -3.09 12.62
CA ALA A 90 5.87 -2.07 13.23
C ALA A 90 5.06 -0.78 13.46
N PRO A 91 4.09 -0.80 14.37
CA PRO A 91 3.13 0.27 14.52
C PRO A 91 3.78 1.58 15.00
N PRO A 92 3.51 2.72 14.32
CA PRO A 92 3.89 4.04 14.82
C PRO A 92 2.99 4.45 16.00
N PRO A 93 3.34 5.50 16.76
CA PRO A 93 2.40 6.09 17.72
C PRO A 93 1.07 6.46 17.05
N GLY A 94 -0.06 6.10 17.66
CA GLY A 94 -1.39 6.26 17.07
C GLY A 94 -1.79 5.16 16.05
N ALA A 95 -1.00 4.09 15.95
CA ALA A 95 -1.28 2.98 15.04
C ALA A 95 -2.62 2.26 15.26
N PRO A 96 -3.15 2.07 16.48
CA PRO A 96 -4.46 1.44 16.65
C PRO A 96 -5.55 2.15 15.86
N GLU A 97 -5.57 3.48 15.88
CA GLU A 97 -6.53 4.30 15.14
C GLU A 97 -6.28 4.18 13.62
N LEU A 98 -5.04 4.26 13.18
CA LEU A 98 -4.68 4.10 11.78
C LEU A 98 -5.06 2.71 11.25
N LEU A 99 -4.73 1.66 11.98
CA LEU A 99 -5.06 0.29 11.60
C LEU A 99 -6.56 0.04 11.61
N SER A 100 -7.30 0.62 12.56
CA SER A 100 -8.77 0.52 12.62
C SER A 100 -9.43 1.14 11.38
N VAL A 101 -9.01 2.33 10.95
CA VAL A 101 -9.57 2.96 9.74
C VAL A 101 -9.14 2.23 8.46
N MET A 102 -7.96 1.59 8.44
CA MET A 102 -7.55 0.72 7.34
C MET A 102 -8.38 -0.57 7.31
N ALA A 103 -8.62 -1.21 8.47
CA ALA A 103 -9.41 -2.44 8.58
C ALA A 103 -10.89 -2.21 8.23
N SER A 104 -11.47 -1.10 8.67
CA SER A 104 -12.86 -0.73 8.37
C SER A 104 -13.10 -0.34 6.92
N GLY A 105 -12.04 0.00 6.17
CA GLY A 105 -12.13 0.49 4.80
C GLY A 105 -12.33 2.00 4.69
N GLU A 106 -12.30 2.74 5.79
CA GLU A 106 -12.29 4.21 5.76
C GLU A 106 -11.02 4.76 5.11
N ALA A 107 -9.86 4.09 5.32
CA ALA A 107 -8.60 4.45 4.72
C ALA A 107 -8.05 3.35 3.80
N LEU A 108 -7.78 3.68 2.55
CA LEU A 108 -7.08 2.83 1.60
C LEU A 108 -5.57 3.05 1.73
N GLY A 109 -4.82 1.99 2.05
CA GLY A 109 -3.37 2.01 2.10
C GLY A 109 -2.72 1.65 0.77
N THR A 110 -1.46 2.07 0.58
CA THR A 110 -0.61 1.63 -0.53
C THR A 110 0.87 1.67 -0.15
N LEU A 111 1.71 1.01 -0.97
CA LEU A 111 3.17 1.04 -0.84
C LEU A 111 3.78 2.00 -1.87
N ALA A 112 4.74 2.80 -1.44
CA ALA A 112 5.55 3.69 -2.26
C ALA A 112 7.05 3.37 -2.06
N PHE A 113 7.50 2.23 -2.60
CA PHE A 113 8.85 1.72 -2.39
C PHE A 113 9.76 1.91 -3.61
N SER A 114 9.29 1.53 -4.80
CA SER A 114 10.09 1.61 -6.03
C SER A 114 10.48 3.04 -6.34
N GLU A 115 11.77 3.26 -6.64
CA GLU A 115 12.31 4.59 -6.96
C GLU A 115 12.99 4.63 -8.32
N ARG A 116 12.98 5.80 -8.94
CA ARG A 116 13.79 6.07 -10.11
C ARG A 116 15.26 5.96 -9.73
N GLY A 117 16.01 5.09 -10.43
CA GLY A 117 17.42 4.85 -10.16
C GLY A 117 17.73 3.67 -9.24
N SER A 118 16.75 3.09 -8.55
CA SER A 118 16.95 1.90 -7.71
C SER A 118 17.15 0.60 -8.50
N ARG A 119 17.10 0.64 -9.82
CA ARG A 119 17.20 -0.53 -10.73
C ARG A 119 16.22 -1.65 -10.39
N SER A 120 14.99 -1.28 -10.04
CA SER A 120 13.92 -2.20 -9.60
C SER A 120 14.18 -2.90 -8.24
N HIS A 121 15.17 -2.47 -7.49
CA HIS A 121 15.41 -2.95 -6.14
C HIS A 121 14.54 -2.17 -5.16
N PHE A 122 13.30 -2.61 -4.94
CA PHE A 122 12.34 -1.93 -4.06
C PHE A 122 12.81 -1.83 -2.60
N TRP A 123 13.77 -2.68 -2.21
CA TRP A 123 14.38 -2.72 -0.87
C TRP A 123 15.62 -1.82 -0.71
N ALA A 124 16.05 -1.18 -1.78
CA ALA A 124 17.25 -0.33 -1.79
C ALA A 124 16.88 1.06 -2.32
N PRO A 125 16.20 1.89 -1.52
CA PRO A 125 15.85 3.25 -1.91
C PRO A 125 17.12 4.06 -2.20
N VAL A 126 17.04 4.97 -3.16
CA VAL A 126 18.11 5.94 -3.46
C VAL A 126 17.88 7.29 -2.78
N SER A 127 16.64 7.55 -2.36
CA SER A 127 16.29 8.68 -1.51
C SER A 127 16.77 8.48 -0.08
N ALA A 128 16.90 9.56 0.68
CA ALA A 128 17.23 9.50 2.10
C ALA A 128 16.32 10.40 2.92
N GLY A 129 16.00 9.94 4.13
CA GLY A 129 15.43 10.77 5.17
C GLY A 129 16.50 11.63 5.82
N VAL A 130 16.24 12.92 6.04
CA VAL A 130 17.14 13.81 6.75
C VAL A 130 16.46 14.26 8.05
N LEU A 131 17.06 13.91 9.18
CA LEU A 131 16.56 14.30 10.49
C LEU A 131 16.77 15.80 10.71
N SER A 132 15.79 16.48 11.30
CA SER A 132 15.94 17.86 11.74
C SER A 132 16.92 17.99 12.91
N ASP A 133 17.50 19.17 13.12
CA ASP A 133 18.50 19.42 14.16
C ASP A 133 17.98 19.13 15.58
N ASP A 134 16.67 19.27 15.80
CA ASP A 134 15.99 18.97 17.07
C ASP A 134 15.56 17.51 17.22
N GLY A 135 15.76 16.68 16.18
CA GLY A 135 15.43 15.27 16.16
C GLY A 135 13.92 14.95 16.09
N ASN A 136 13.06 15.94 15.91
CA ASN A 136 11.60 15.75 15.98
C ASN A 136 10.93 15.55 14.61
N ALA A 137 11.63 15.90 13.53
CA ALA A 137 11.08 15.81 12.16
C ALA A 137 12.05 15.15 11.19
N VAL A 138 11.52 14.58 10.13
CA VAL A 138 12.28 14.01 9.01
C VAL A 138 11.86 14.72 7.73
N LYS A 139 12.80 15.31 7.04
CA LYS A 139 12.64 15.79 5.68
C LYS A 139 12.85 14.62 4.73
N LEU A 140 11.84 14.33 3.93
CA LEU A 140 11.83 13.23 2.98
C LEU A 140 11.71 13.79 1.56
N ARG A 141 12.68 13.45 0.69
CA ARG A 141 12.63 13.76 -0.75
C ARG A 141 12.86 12.48 -1.54
N ALA A 142 11.86 12.10 -2.34
CA ALA A 142 11.91 10.87 -3.11
C ALA A 142 11.16 11.01 -4.45
N ASP A 143 11.68 10.34 -5.48
CA ASP A 143 11.03 10.16 -6.78
C ASP A 143 10.60 8.69 -6.90
N LYS A 144 9.35 8.42 -6.56
CA LYS A 144 8.77 7.07 -6.63
C LYS A 144 8.35 6.75 -8.06
N SER A 145 8.68 5.54 -8.53
CA SER A 145 8.45 5.14 -9.93
C SER A 145 7.03 4.65 -10.18
N TRP A 146 6.52 3.82 -9.27
CA TRP A 146 5.26 3.12 -9.39
C TRP A 146 4.58 3.06 -8.03
N VAL A 147 3.55 3.87 -7.86
CA VAL A 147 2.73 3.89 -6.64
C VAL A 147 1.32 3.52 -7.04
N THR A 148 0.90 2.31 -6.75
CA THR A 148 -0.48 1.87 -7.01
C THR A 148 -1.44 2.72 -6.19
N SER A 149 -2.61 3.02 -6.74
CA SER A 149 -3.59 3.93 -6.14
C SER A 149 -3.02 5.34 -5.86
N ALA A 150 -2.05 5.79 -6.64
CA ALA A 150 -1.53 7.15 -6.55
C ALA A 150 -2.70 8.16 -6.69
N ASP A 151 -2.76 9.14 -5.80
CA ASP A 151 -3.84 10.12 -5.65
C ASP A 151 -5.21 9.56 -5.18
N TYR A 152 -5.35 8.23 -5.06
CA TYR A 152 -6.57 7.58 -4.54
C TYR A 152 -6.40 6.97 -3.14
N ALA A 153 -5.17 6.58 -2.79
CA ALA A 153 -4.88 6.07 -1.45
C ALA A 153 -4.94 7.17 -0.40
N ASP A 154 -5.35 6.80 0.81
CA ASP A 154 -5.43 7.69 1.97
C ASP A 154 -4.15 7.63 2.81
N VAL A 155 -3.42 6.49 2.74
CA VAL A 155 -2.18 6.23 3.49
C VAL A 155 -1.13 5.64 2.56
N TYR A 156 0.07 6.24 2.57
CA TYR A 156 1.23 5.79 1.82
C TYR A 156 2.31 5.26 2.77
N VAL A 157 2.68 4.00 2.64
CA VAL A 157 3.88 3.46 3.31
C VAL A 157 5.06 3.68 2.39
N VAL A 158 5.98 4.54 2.80
CA VAL A 158 7.09 5.04 1.98
C VAL A 158 8.42 4.54 2.54
N SER A 159 9.30 4.02 1.68
CA SER A 159 10.68 3.70 2.03
C SER A 159 11.63 4.84 1.69
N ALA A 160 12.67 5.00 2.51
CA ALA A 160 13.80 5.89 2.23
C ALA A 160 15.08 5.31 2.88
N GLY A 161 16.25 5.75 2.42
CA GLY A 161 17.48 5.52 3.17
C GLY A 161 17.35 6.10 4.58
N SER A 162 17.92 5.38 5.57
CA SER A 162 17.73 5.70 6.98
C SER A 162 18.27 7.07 7.35
N THR A 163 17.62 7.70 8.32
CA THR A 163 18.09 8.92 8.98
C THR A 163 19.40 8.72 9.76
N SER A 164 19.81 7.48 10.03
CA SER A 164 21.12 7.14 10.59
C SER A 164 22.30 7.59 9.71
N GLY A 165 22.06 7.79 8.40
CA GLY A 165 23.10 8.12 7.43
C GLY A 165 24.00 6.93 7.03
N VAL A 166 23.73 5.73 7.54
CA VAL A 166 24.49 4.53 7.18
C VAL A 166 24.00 3.97 5.86
N ALA A 167 24.92 3.76 4.93
CA ALA A 167 24.58 3.27 3.59
C ALA A 167 23.94 1.87 3.63
N GLY A 168 22.82 1.70 2.95
CA GLY A 168 22.08 0.44 2.89
C GLY A 168 21.05 0.24 4.01
N GLU A 169 21.06 1.07 5.04
CA GLU A 169 19.98 1.09 6.03
C GLU A 169 18.75 1.81 5.49
N VAL A 170 17.58 1.32 5.86
CA VAL A 170 16.29 1.77 5.35
C VAL A 170 15.35 2.12 6.49
N ASP A 171 14.65 3.23 6.38
CA ASP A 171 13.49 3.57 7.19
C ASP A 171 12.20 3.45 6.37
N LEU A 172 11.10 3.10 7.04
CA LEU A 172 9.75 3.18 6.50
C LEU A 172 8.94 4.21 7.26
N PHE A 173 8.07 4.91 6.53
CA PHE A 173 7.21 5.95 7.11
C PHE A 173 5.77 5.77 6.61
N ALA A 174 4.78 5.98 7.49
CA ALA A 174 3.38 6.06 7.12
C ALA A 174 2.97 7.53 6.94
N LEU A 175 2.59 7.89 5.71
CA LEU A 175 2.19 9.25 5.35
C LEU A 175 0.69 9.28 5.03
N PRO A 176 -0.10 10.16 5.66
CA PRO A 176 -1.46 10.42 5.22
C PRO A 176 -1.44 11.20 3.89
N LYS A 177 -2.46 11.00 3.05
CA LYS A 177 -2.64 11.74 1.79
C LYS A 177 -2.62 13.28 1.98
N SER A 178 -3.05 13.73 3.15
CA SER A 178 -3.13 15.15 3.50
C SER A 178 -1.78 15.80 3.80
N VAL A 179 -0.67 15.05 3.82
CA VAL A 179 0.64 15.65 4.03
C VAL A 179 1.03 16.49 2.82
N ASP A 180 1.52 17.70 3.09
CA ASP A 180 2.01 18.58 2.02
C ASP A 180 3.25 17.97 1.33
N GLY A 181 3.34 18.17 0.01
CA GLY A 181 4.49 17.75 -0.77
C GLY A 181 4.37 16.38 -1.43
N LEU A 182 3.18 15.76 -1.45
CA LEU A 182 2.89 14.61 -2.31
C LEU A 182 2.35 15.09 -3.67
N SER A 183 2.91 14.59 -4.77
CA SER A 183 2.46 14.96 -6.10
C SER A 183 2.54 13.79 -7.07
N VAL A 184 1.47 13.51 -7.80
CA VAL A 184 1.48 12.62 -8.96
C VAL A 184 2.13 13.32 -10.13
N VAL A 185 3.17 12.72 -10.72
CA VAL A 185 3.97 13.34 -11.79
C VAL A 185 3.33 13.18 -13.16
N ALA A 186 2.73 12.01 -13.40
CA ALA A 186 2.09 11.66 -14.66
C ALA A 186 1.03 10.58 -14.45
N PRO A 187 0.04 10.47 -15.36
CA PRO A 187 -0.91 9.36 -15.32
C PRO A 187 -0.19 8.03 -15.57
N PHE A 188 -0.77 6.94 -15.06
CA PHE A 188 -0.31 5.60 -15.37
C PHE A 188 -0.72 5.18 -16.80
N THR A 189 0.24 4.67 -17.57
CA THR A 189 0.03 4.21 -18.96
C THR A 189 0.62 2.82 -19.12
N GLY A 190 0.03 1.82 -18.44
CA GLY A 190 0.47 0.41 -18.51
C GLY A 190 -0.11 -0.33 -19.71
N MET A 191 0.52 -1.45 -20.08
CA MET A 191 -0.02 -2.40 -21.06
C MET A 191 -1.18 -3.21 -20.46
N GLY A 192 -1.12 -3.50 -19.16
CA GLY A 192 -2.16 -4.14 -18.36
C GLY A 192 -2.31 -3.45 -17.02
N LEU A 193 -3.24 -3.89 -16.19
CA LEU A 193 -3.58 -3.28 -14.90
C LEU A 193 -3.87 -1.79 -15.00
N ARG A 194 -4.43 -1.37 -16.14
CA ARG A 194 -4.51 0.02 -16.58
C ARG A 194 -5.26 0.93 -15.61
N GLY A 195 -6.21 0.36 -14.87
CA GLY A 195 -7.01 1.09 -13.89
C GLY A 195 -6.43 1.17 -12.48
N ASN A 196 -5.27 0.59 -12.20
CA ASN A 196 -4.76 0.57 -10.81
C ASN A 196 -4.04 1.86 -10.38
N ALA A 197 -3.95 2.86 -11.26
CA ALA A 197 -3.28 4.15 -11.02
C ALA A 197 -1.86 4.01 -10.45
N SER A 198 -1.05 3.07 -10.99
CA SER A 198 0.36 2.89 -10.59
C SER A 198 1.25 4.01 -11.13
N SER A 199 0.99 5.24 -10.72
CA SER A 199 1.62 6.44 -11.24
C SER A 199 2.95 6.75 -10.54
N PRO A 200 3.87 7.45 -11.24
CA PRO A 200 5.05 8.02 -10.59
C PRO A 200 4.63 9.19 -9.68
N MET A 201 5.27 9.27 -8.51
CA MET A 201 5.02 10.31 -7.52
C MET A 201 6.31 10.95 -7.04
N THR A 202 6.29 12.26 -6.82
CA THR A 202 7.30 12.96 -6.04
C THR A 202 6.83 13.15 -4.61
N ILE A 203 7.76 13.04 -3.68
CA ILE A 203 7.57 13.33 -2.26
C ILE A 203 8.60 14.38 -1.87
N ASP A 204 8.16 15.53 -1.39
CA ASP A 204 8.99 16.57 -0.76
C ASP A 204 8.29 17.03 0.52
N ALA A 205 8.27 16.15 1.52
CA ALA A 205 7.48 16.29 2.73
C ALA A 205 8.37 16.43 3.97
N THR A 206 7.84 17.12 4.98
CA THR A 206 8.41 17.11 6.33
C THR A 206 7.44 16.37 7.24
N LEU A 207 7.91 15.33 7.88
CA LEU A 207 7.13 14.41 8.70
C LEU A 207 7.59 14.49 10.15
N PRO A 208 6.70 14.29 11.13
CA PRO A 208 7.15 14.02 12.49
C PRO A 208 7.95 12.70 12.50
N VAL A 209 9.00 12.61 13.30
CA VAL A 209 9.77 11.36 13.44
C VAL A 209 8.90 10.18 13.86
N THR A 210 7.80 10.47 14.54
CA THR A 210 6.78 9.48 14.94
C THR A 210 5.99 8.86 13.78
N ALA A 211 6.11 9.37 12.56
CA ALA A 211 5.55 8.71 11.37
C ALA A 211 6.37 7.49 10.91
N ARG A 212 7.56 7.27 11.52
CA ARG A 212 8.41 6.10 11.24
C ARG A 212 7.74 4.82 11.74
N LEU A 213 7.83 3.78 10.93
CA LEU A 213 7.41 2.43 11.28
C LEU A 213 8.57 1.70 11.96
N GLY A 214 8.40 1.37 13.23
CA GLY A 214 9.42 0.70 14.03
C GLY A 214 10.61 1.59 14.42
N ALA A 215 11.72 0.95 14.72
CA ALA A 215 12.95 1.63 15.08
C ALA A 215 13.68 2.21 13.85
N GLU A 216 14.63 3.13 14.09
CA GLU A 216 15.53 3.59 13.05
C GLU A 216 16.30 2.42 12.41
N ALA A 217 16.45 2.45 11.09
CA ALA A 217 17.06 1.42 10.27
C ALA A 217 16.35 0.05 10.24
N ALA A 218 15.15 -0.08 10.83
CA ALA A 218 14.41 -1.35 10.83
C ALA A 218 13.71 -1.66 9.48
N GLY A 219 13.68 -0.74 8.54
CA GLY A 219 12.89 -0.83 7.32
C GLY A 219 13.26 -2.02 6.44
N PHE A 220 14.54 -2.36 6.29
CA PHE A 220 14.96 -3.50 5.48
C PHE A 220 14.41 -4.83 6.03
N GLY A 221 14.45 -5.04 7.35
CA GLY A 221 13.85 -6.21 7.99
C GLY A 221 12.34 -6.28 7.75
N LEU A 222 11.62 -5.15 7.93
CA LEU A 222 10.18 -5.09 7.67
C LEU A 222 9.83 -5.41 6.21
N LEU A 223 10.62 -4.92 5.25
CA LEU A 223 10.44 -5.24 3.83
C LEU A 223 10.59 -6.73 3.55
N MET A 224 11.64 -7.37 4.08
CA MET A 224 11.98 -8.76 3.76
C MET A 224 11.15 -9.78 4.54
N GLU A 225 10.90 -9.51 5.82
CA GLU A 225 10.29 -10.48 6.73
C GLU A 225 8.76 -10.35 6.81
N THR A 226 8.23 -9.17 6.48
CA THR A 226 6.79 -8.91 6.53
C THR A 226 6.20 -8.65 5.16
N VAL A 227 6.63 -7.59 4.46
CA VAL A 227 5.97 -7.17 3.21
C VAL A 227 6.18 -8.20 2.10
N LEU A 228 7.41 -8.64 1.88
CA LEU A 228 7.76 -9.53 0.76
C LEU A 228 7.01 -10.87 0.78
N PRO A 229 6.85 -11.58 1.92
CA PRO A 229 6.08 -12.81 1.97
C PRO A 229 4.61 -12.63 1.53
N TRP A 230 3.91 -11.64 2.10
CA TRP A 230 2.52 -11.35 1.74
C TRP A 230 2.38 -10.90 0.29
N PHE A 231 3.27 -10.04 -0.17
CA PHE A 231 3.29 -9.54 -1.54
C PHE A 231 3.53 -10.65 -2.56
N ASN A 232 4.46 -11.57 -2.30
CA ASN A 232 4.74 -12.70 -3.18
C ASN A 232 3.55 -13.68 -3.26
N LEU A 233 2.88 -13.96 -2.14
CA LEU A 233 1.67 -14.79 -2.13
C LEU A 233 0.57 -14.15 -2.98
N GLY A 234 0.32 -12.86 -2.81
CA GLY A 234 -0.68 -12.15 -3.59
C GLY A 234 -0.34 -12.07 -5.07
N ASN A 235 0.93 -11.83 -5.43
CA ASN A 235 1.35 -11.83 -6.85
C ASN A 235 1.23 -13.21 -7.49
N ALA A 236 1.54 -14.28 -6.75
CA ALA A 236 1.31 -15.63 -7.24
C ALA A 236 -0.19 -15.87 -7.50
N ALA A 237 -1.06 -15.43 -6.60
CA ALA A 237 -2.51 -15.54 -6.77
C ALA A 237 -3.05 -14.73 -7.96
N VAL A 238 -2.50 -13.53 -8.22
CA VAL A 238 -2.86 -12.73 -9.42
C VAL A 238 -2.48 -13.43 -10.72
N SER A 239 -1.45 -14.29 -10.68
CA SER A 239 -0.88 -14.94 -11.86
C SER A 239 -1.52 -16.31 -12.19
N LEU A 240 -2.37 -16.83 -11.31
CA LEU A 240 -3.07 -18.11 -11.48
C LEU A 240 -4.41 -17.93 -12.18
#